data_e3d182d362483df6fdcfebd28e5a4d4b
#
_entry.id   e3d182d362483df6fdcfebd28e5a4d4b
#
_cell.length_a   1.000
_cell.length_b   1.000
_cell.length_c   1.000
_cell.angle_alpha   90.00
_cell.angle_beta   90.00
_cell.angle_gamma   90.00
#
_symmetry.space_group_name_H-M   'P 1'
#
loop_
_entity.id
_entity.type
_entity.pdbx_description
1 polymer ?
#
loop_
_entity_poly.entity_id
_entity_poly.type
_entity_poly.pdbx_seq_one_letter_code
_entity_poly.pdbx_strand_id
1 'polypeptide(L)'
;MGNTMTAPRWRQKTCRRGPTAWVAPWAAVAWRAGAAVLLAAAVWGSLGLGSRSRAAEPIVVDPTSGLAISGFDPVAYFTDGQALQGKGEFEQAFAGTVWRFRSAGNRAAFMADPGIYMPRFGGYDPMGITRGVVVAGNPRLWLIHAQRLYFFYAAETREEFREDGDRAAAIADSEWPRIQLKIEP
;
A
#
# COMPACT_ATOMS: atom_id res chain seq x y z
N MET A 1 28.71 15.39 -60.90
CA MET A 1 29.37 14.13 -60.50
C MET A 1 28.44 13.41 -59.55
N GLY A 2 27.76 12.45 -60.11
CA GLY A 2 26.76 11.66 -59.41
C GLY A 2 27.36 10.49 -58.64
N ASN A 3 26.67 10.04 -57.65
CA ASN A 3 26.75 8.66 -57.21
C ASN A 3 25.42 8.22 -56.63
N THR A 4 24.68 7.52 -57.45
CA THR A 4 23.49 6.74 -57.12
C THR A 4 23.95 5.41 -56.55
N MET A 5 23.65 5.12 -55.26
CA MET A 5 23.82 3.78 -54.73
C MET A 5 22.46 3.06 -54.67
N THR A 6 22.41 2.03 -55.51
CA THR A 6 21.33 1.08 -55.72
C THR A 6 21.19 0.11 -54.54
N ALA A 7 19.97 -0.10 -54.06
CA ALA A 7 19.61 -1.11 -53.07
C ALA A 7 19.56 -2.55 -53.67
N PRO A 8 19.95 -3.61 -52.93
CA PRO A 8 19.84 -4.97 -53.43
C PRO A 8 18.44 -5.55 -53.19
N ARG A 9 17.89 -6.10 -54.27
CA ARG A 9 16.68 -6.95 -54.33
C ARG A 9 16.91 -8.28 -53.65
N TRP A 10 16.14 -8.62 -52.67
CA TRP A 10 16.06 -9.98 -52.15
C TRP A 10 14.97 -10.77 -52.87
N ARG A 11 15.41 -11.86 -53.50
CA ARG A 11 14.59 -12.84 -54.24
C ARG A 11 13.70 -13.60 -53.28
N GLN A 12 12.42 -13.60 -53.57
CA GLN A 12 11.47 -14.55 -53.02
C GLN A 12 11.71 -15.95 -53.58
N LYS A 13 12.02 -16.91 -52.75
CA LYS A 13 12.01 -18.32 -53.08
C LYS A 13 10.66 -18.91 -52.71
N THR A 14 9.85 -19.13 -53.71
CA THR A 14 8.65 -19.96 -53.64
C THR A 14 9.08 -21.43 -53.57
N CYS A 15 8.73 -22.13 -52.52
CA CYS A 15 8.75 -23.59 -52.48
C CYS A 15 7.31 -24.10 -52.51
N ARG A 16 7.03 -24.81 -53.57
CA ARG A 16 5.76 -25.49 -53.89
C ARG A 16 5.81 -26.95 -53.45
N ARG A 17 4.68 -27.43 -52.94
CA ARG A 17 4.10 -28.77 -53.00
C ARG A 17 4.68 -29.85 -52.05
N GLY A 18 3.83 -30.50 -51.33
CA GLY A 18 3.06 -31.66 -51.68
C GLY A 18 2.31 -32.30 -50.49
N PRO A 19 1.16 -32.90 -50.70
CA PRO A 19 0.36 -33.50 -49.66
C PRO A 19 0.70 -35.00 -49.50
N THR A 20 0.82 -35.47 -48.27
CA THR A 20 0.64 -36.88 -47.99
C THR A 20 -0.27 -37.08 -46.81
N ALA A 21 -1.48 -37.44 -47.13
CA ALA A 21 -2.44 -38.00 -46.21
C ALA A 21 -1.94 -39.37 -45.71
N TRP A 22 -1.88 -39.55 -44.44
CA TRP A 22 -1.87 -40.86 -43.81
C TRP A 22 -3.09 -40.96 -42.92
N VAL A 23 -4.13 -41.56 -43.48
CA VAL A 23 -5.26 -42.08 -42.74
C VAL A 23 -4.87 -43.47 -42.26
N ALA A 24 -4.92 -43.72 -41.00
CA ALA A 24 -4.96 -45.08 -40.47
C ALA A 24 -6.09 -45.19 -39.44
N PRO A 25 -6.95 -46.18 -39.61
CA PRO A 25 -8.15 -46.31 -38.82
C PRO A 25 -7.89 -47.20 -37.59
N TRP A 26 -8.24 -46.74 -36.43
CA TRP A 26 -8.46 -47.64 -35.30
C TRP A 26 -9.84 -47.35 -34.71
N ALA A 27 -10.80 -48.02 -35.30
CA ALA A 27 -12.11 -48.17 -34.74
C ALA A 27 -12.06 -49.21 -33.60
N ALA A 28 -12.81 -48.93 -32.57
CA ALA A 28 -13.49 -49.85 -31.67
C ALA A 28 -12.63 -50.71 -30.72
N VAL A 29 -12.47 -50.21 -29.48
CA VAL A 29 -12.66 -51.10 -28.33
C VAL A 29 -13.64 -50.44 -27.35
N ALA A 30 -14.66 -51.22 -27.13
CA ALA A 30 -15.87 -50.92 -26.36
C ALA A 30 -15.62 -50.75 -24.84
N TRP A 31 -16.35 -49.83 -24.25
CA TRP A 31 -17.20 -49.97 -23.08
C TRP A 31 -16.78 -50.97 -21.98
N ARG A 32 -16.59 -50.41 -20.80
CA ARG A 32 -16.94 -50.90 -19.47
C ARG A 32 -15.85 -50.64 -18.43
N ALA A 33 -15.99 -49.52 -17.73
CA ALA A 33 -15.59 -49.30 -16.35
C ALA A 33 -15.91 -47.82 -16.09
N GLY A 34 -17.03 -47.47 -15.62
CA GLY A 34 -17.54 -47.76 -14.29
C GLY A 34 -17.32 -46.52 -13.45
N ALA A 35 -18.23 -45.57 -13.51
CA ALA A 35 -18.76 -44.77 -12.38
C ALA A 35 -18.01 -44.91 -11.02
N ALA A 36 -16.89 -44.24 -10.82
CA ALA A 36 -16.27 -44.08 -9.50
C ALA A 36 -15.28 -42.91 -9.36
N VAL A 37 -15.37 -41.82 -10.13
CA VAL A 37 -14.47 -40.65 -10.00
C VAL A 37 -15.22 -39.32 -9.89
N LEU A 38 -16.45 -39.32 -9.37
CA LEU A 38 -17.22 -38.06 -9.22
C LEU A 38 -17.52 -37.68 -7.77
N LEU A 39 -16.72 -38.09 -6.78
CA LEU A 39 -16.93 -37.68 -5.38
C LEU A 39 -15.66 -37.12 -4.69
N ALA A 40 -14.60 -36.78 -5.41
CA ALA A 40 -13.39 -36.18 -4.81
C ALA A 40 -13.19 -34.71 -5.13
N ALA A 41 -14.10 -34.04 -5.83
CA ALA A 41 -13.97 -32.64 -6.21
C ALA A 41 -14.76 -31.63 -5.36
N ALA A 42 -15.40 -32.06 -4.27
CA ALA A 42 -16.28 -31.19 -3.49
C ALA A 42 -15.76 -30.79 -2.11
N VAL A 43 -14.50 -31.05 -1.78
CA VAL A 43 -13.92 -30.70 -0.45
C VAL A 43 -12.85 -29.65 -0.51
N TRP A 44 -12.47 -29.14 -1.67
CA TRP A 44 -11.44 -28.05 -1.78
C TRP A 44 -12.02 -26.66 -1.97
N GLY A 45 -13.31 -26.46 -1.70
CA GLY A 45 -14.03 -25.20 -1.95
C GLY A 45 -14.25 -24.29 -0.74
N SER A 46 -13.65 -24.50 0.43
CA SER A 46 -13.97 -23.69 1.61
C SER A 46 -12.81 -23.33 2.54
N LEU A 47 -11.58 -23.30 2.03
CA LEU A 47 -10.58 -22.43 2.64
C LEU A 47 -10.79 -21.02 2.07
N GLY A 48 -11.94 -20.43 2.37
CA GLY A 48 -12.12 -19.00 2.30
C GLY A 48 -11.04 -18.38 3.18
N LEU A 49 -9.95 -17.92 2.54
CA LEU A 49 -9.09 -16.89 3.11
C LEU A 49 -10.02 -15.69 3.33
N GLY A 50 -10.72 -15.69 4.46
CA GLY A 50 -11.38 -14.51 4.96
C GLY A 50 -10.28 -13.47 5.06
N SER A 51 -10.19 -12.60 4.07
CA SER A 51 -9.50 -11.34 4.20
C SER A 51 -10.12 -10.70 5.44
N ARG A 52 -9.46 -10.86 6.59
CA ARG A 52 -9.78 -10.03 7.74
C ARG A 52 -9.64 -8.62 7.22
N SER A 53 -10.78 -7.98 6.97
CA SER A 53 -10.84 -6.54 6.78
C SER A 53 -10.17 -5.97 8.03
N ARG A 54 -8.90 -5.60 7.89
CA ARG A 54 -8.19 -4.90 8.94
C ARG A 54 -8.96 -3.61 9.09
N ALA A 55 -9.59 -3.39 10.23
CA ALA A 55 -10.20 -2.12 10.54
C ALA A 55 -9.18 -1.03 10.18
N ALA A 56 -9.62 0.02 9.51
CA ALA A 56 -8.74 1.10 9.11
C ALA A 56 -8.06 1.62 10.39
N GLU A 57 -6.76 1.81 10.33
CA GLU A 57 -6.02 2.37 11.47
C GLU A 57 -6.60 3.75 11.80
N PRO A 58 -6.98 4.03 13.06
CA PRO A 58 -7.55 5.32 13.42
C PRO A 58 -6.53 6.43 13.14
N ILE A 59 -6.96 7.46 12.41
CA ILE A 59 -6.13 8.60 12.02
C ILE A 59 -6.57 9.82 12.83
N VAL A 60 -5.59 10.58 13.34
CA VAL A 60 -5.85 11.88 13.94
C VAL A 60 -6.40 12.82 12.88
N VAL A 61 -7.62 13.27 13.07
CA VAL A 61 -8.29 14.25 12.20
C VAL A 61 -8.52 15.54 12.96
N ASP A 62 -8.44 16.64 12.24
CA ASP A 62 -8.82 17.94 12.78
C ASP A 62 -10.35 18.00 12.93
N PRO A 63 -10.86 18.26 14.14
CA PRO A 63 -12.30 18.19 14.39
C PRO A 63 -13.11 19.28 13.67
N THR A 64 -12.46 20.34 13.21
CA THR A 64 -13.12 21.45 12.51
C THR A 64 -13.20 21.21 11.01
N SER A 65 -12.10 20.75 10.42
CA SER A 65 -11.99 20.56 8.96
C SER A 65 -12.24 19.12 8.51
N GLY A 66 -12.15 18.13 9.41
CA GLY A 66 -12.21 16.71 9.06
C GLY A 66 -10.98 16.20 8.31
N LEU A 67 -9.92 16.99 8.23
CA LEU A 67 -8.72 16.62 7.49
C LEU A 67 -7.77 15.79 8.34
N ALA A 68 -7.18 14.78 7.71
CA ALA A 68 -6.08 14.01 8.29
C ALA A 68 -4.94 14.94 8.68
N ILE A 69 -4.35 14.70 9.85
CA ILE A 69 -3.19 15.45 10.38
C ILE A 69 -3.30 16.97 10.19
N SER A 70 -4.48 17.52 10.41
CA SER A 70 -4.79 18.96 10.28
C SER A 70 -4.45 19.54 8.91
N GLY A 71 -4.53 18.73 7.84
CA GLY A 71 -4.28 19.15 6.47
C GLY A 71 -2.82 19.38 6.10
N PHE A 72 -1.87 18.94 6.92
CA PHE A 72 -0.46 18.93 6.56
C PHE A 72 -0.17 17.85 5.50
N ASP A 73 0.81 18.10 4.63
CA ASP A 73 1.23 17.15 3.60
C ASP A 73 2.17 16.08 4.19
N PRO A 74 1.77 14.81 4.25
CA PRO A 74 2.59 13.77 4.86
C PRO A 74 3.88 13.48 4.08
N VAL A 75 3.93 13.77 2.78
CA VAL A 75 5.12 13.57 1.93
C VAL A 75 6.16 14.65 2.20
N ALA A 76 5.73 15.88 2.49
CA ALA A 76 6.63 17.01 2.70
C ALA A 76 7.59 16.82 3.90
N TYR A 77 7.22 16.02 4.89
CA TYR A 77 8.14 15.69 5.99
C TYR A 77 9.38 14.94 5.51
N PHE A 78 9.23 14.11 4.48
CA PHE A 78 10.32 13.31 3.91
C PHE A 78 11.09 14.04 2.81
N THR A 79 10.38 14.80 1.98
CA THR A 79 10.99 15.47 0.81
C THR A 79 11.57 16.84 1.16
N ASP A 80 10.85 17.60 1.99
CA ASP A 80 11.22 18.99 2.31
C ASP A 80 11.80 19.13 3.72
N GLY A 81 11.66 18.08 4.57
CA GLY A 81 12.07 18.13 5.98
C GLY A 81 11.28 19.16 6.79
N GLN A 82 10.03 19.41 6.42
CA GLN A 82 9.22 20.47 7.02
C GLN A 82 7.74 20.05 7.15
N ALA A 83 7.09 20.56 8.19
CA ALA A 83 5.66 20.48 8.36
C ALA A 83 4.97 21.56 7.48
N LEU A 84 4.55 21.17 6.28
CA LEU A 84 3.97 22.09 5.30
C LEU A 84 2.48 21.79 5.09
N GLN A 85 1.65 22.83 5.07
CA GLN A 85 0.22 22.69 4.76
C GLN A 85 0.02 22.25 3.31
N GLY A 86 -0.85 21.26 3.10
CA GLY A 86 -1.35 20.91 1.79
C GLY A 86 -2.34 21.94 1.24
N LYS A 87 -2.71 21.80 -0.02
CA LYS A 87 -3.64 22.68 -0.74
C LYS A 87 -4.93 21.92 -1.07
N GLY A 88 -6.08 22.60 -1.02
CA GLY A 88 -7.38 21.98 -1.31
C GLY A 88 -7.53 21.44 -2.76
N GLU A 89 -6.72 21.92 -3.71
CA GLU A 89 -6.68 21.40 -5.07
C GLU A 89 -6.01 20.01 -5.19
N PHE A 90 -5.27 19.59 -4.16
CA PHE A 90 -4.59 18.29 -4.12
C PHE A 90 -5.07 17.47 -2.93
N GLU A 91 -6.33 17.08 -2.93
CA GLU A 91 -6.93 16.22 -1.91
C GLU A 91 -7.02 14.76 -2.37
N GLN A 92 -7.03 13.86 -1.42
CA GLN A 92 -7.26 12.43 -1.61
C GLN A 92 -7.94 11.82 -0.40
N ALA A 93 -9.05 11.12 -0.65
CA ALA A 93 -9.66 10.27 0.38
C ALA A 93 -8.86 8.96 0.50
N PHE A 94 -8.42 8.65 1.71
CA PHE A 94 -7.71 7.41 2.01
C PHE A 94 -7.85 7.05 3.50
N ALA A 95 -8.01 5.77 3.82
CA ALA A 95 -8.17 5.26 5.19
C ALA A 95 -9.28 5.99 6.00
N GLY A 96 -10.42 6.27 5.35
CA GLY A 96 -11.58 6.86 6.01
C GLY A 96 -11.53 8.37 6.24
N THR A 97 -10.48 9.07 5.81
CA THR A 97 -10.33 10.52 5.97
C THR A 97 -9.79 11.18 4.71
N VAL A 98 -9.77 12.51 4.68
CA VAL A 98 -9.26 13.31 3.56
C VAL A 98 -7.87 13.84 3.88
N TRP A 99 -6.93 13.56 3.00
CA TRP A 99 -5.54 14.00 3.06
C TRP A 99 -5.31 15.15 2.09
N ARG A 100 -4.49 16.13 2.48
CA ARG A 100 -4.06 17.24 1.62
C ARG A 100 -2.60 17.17 1.29
N PHE A 101 -2.25 17.57 0.07
CA PHE A 101 -0.89 17.54 -0.46
C PHE A 101 -0.50 18.90 -1.01
N ARG A 102 0.78 19.18 -1.11
CA ARG A 102 1.28 20.43 -1.71
C ARG A 102 1.25 20.42 -3.23
N SER A 103 1.28 19.22 -3.82
CA SER A 103 1.35 19.02 -5.27
C SER A 103 0.70 17.72 -5.70
N ALA A 104 0.39 17.63 -7.00
CA ALA A 104 -0.05 16.37 -7.60
C ALA A 104 1.02 15.27 -7.48
N GLY A 105 2.31 15.62 -7.49
CA GLY A 105 3.42 14.69 -7.31
C GLY A 105 3.42 14.07 -5.91
N ASN A 106 3.26 14.88 -4.86
CA ASN A 106 3.18 14.39 -3.48
C ASN A 106 1.96 13.47 -3.28
N ARG A 107 0.80 13.87 -3.84
CA ARG A 107 -0.39 13.02 -3.83
C ARG A 107 -0.14 11.68 -4.51
N ALA A 108 0.50 11.67 -5.68
CA ALA A 108 0.83 10.43 -6.39
C ALA A 108 1.83 9.57 -5.61
N ALA A 109 2.86 10.15 -5.01
CA ALA A 109 3.83 9.46 -4.17
C ALA A 109 3.16 8.79 -2.96
N PHE A 110 2.28 9.51 -2.26
CA PHE A 110 1.50 8.96 -1.16
C PHE A 110 0.64 7.78 -1.60
N MET A 111 -0.06 7.90 -2.72
CA MET A 111 -0.93 6.83 -3.22
C MET A 111 -0.17 5.60 -3.70
N ALA A 112 1.07 5.77 -4.15
CA ALA A 112 1.93 4.65 -4.53
C ALA A 112 2.37 3.82 -3.31
N ASP A 113 2.69 4.46 -2.18
CA ASP A 113 3.06 3.78 -0.94
C ASP A 113 2.63 4.59 0.30
N PRO A 114 1.35 4.52 0.69
CA PRO A 114 0.87 5.22 1.87
C PRO A 114 1.59 4.80 3.16
N GLY A 115 2.05 3.52 3.21
CA GLY A 115 2.70 2.96 4.38
C GLY A 115 4.01 3.65 4.76
N ILE A 116 4.68 4.30 3.81
CA ILE A 116 5.89 5.11 4.07
C ILE A 116 5.52 6.45 4.71
N TYR A 117 4.52 7.13 4.13
CA TYR A 117 4.25 8.54 4.42
C TYR A 117 3.26 8.76 5.56
N MET A 118 2.37 7.80 5.81
CA MET A 118 1.45 7.90 6.94
C MET A 118 2.21 7.95 8.27
N PRO A 119 1.82 8.83 9.19
CA PRO A 119 2.42 8.82 10.53
C PRO A 119 2.11 7.51 11.25
N ARG A 120 3.08 7.01 12.00
CA ARG A 120 2.87 5.85 12.86
C ARG A 120 1.76 6.14 13.86
N PHE A 121 1.05 5.08 14.21
CA PHE A 121 -0.07 5.17 15.15
C PHE A 121 -1.15 6.17 14.72
N GLY A 122 -1.34 6.34 13.41
CA GLY A 122 -2.32 7.30 12.89
C GLY A 122 -2.07 8.76 13.27
N GLY A 123 -0.90 9.09 13.78
CA GLY A 123 -0.54 10.44 14.25
C GLY A 123 -0.77 10.68 15.73
N TYR A 124 -1.08 9.64 16.52
CA TYR A 124 -1.08 9.73 17.98
C TYR A 124 0.35 9.71 18.53
N ASP A 125 0.54 10.36 19.70
CA ASP A 125 1.84 10.46 20.36
C ASP A 125 2.32 9.08 20.85
N PRO A 126 3.47 8.57 20.37
CA PRO A 126 4.00 7.28 20.78
C PRO A 126 4.30 7.20 22.27
N MET A 127 4.74 8.30 22.90
CA MET A 127 5.03 8.33 24.34
C MET A 127 3.75 8.25 25.18
N GLY A 128 2.64 8.84 24.69
CA GLY A 128 1.33 8.61 25.25
C GLY A 128 0.93 7.14 25.20
N ILE A 129 1.12 6.49 24.03
CA ILE A 129 0.79 5.09 23.81
C ILE A 129 1.59 4.18 24.76
N THR A 130 2.90 4.39 24.96
CA THR A 130 3.71 3.62 25.90
C THR A 130 3.19 3.67 27.33
N ARG A 131 2.46 4.74 27.69
CA ARG A 131 1.82 4.96 29.01
C ARG A 131 0.34 4.53 29.04
N GLY A 132 -0.17 3.96 27.95
CA GLY A 132 -1.58 3.56 27.84
C GLY A 132 -2.56 4.71 27.66
N VAL A 133 -2.09 5.89 27.27
CA VAL A 133 -2.86 7.13 27.11
C VAL A 133 -3.00 7.48 25.63
N VAL A 134 -4.21 7.88 25.22
CA VAL A 134 -4.54 8.32 23.86
C VAL A 134 -4.41 9.83 23.79
N VAL A 135 -3.38 10.33 23.09
CA VAL A 135 -3.15 11.76 22.90
C VAL A 135 -2.80 12.01 21.44
N ALA A 136 -3.55 12.91 20.79
CA ALA A 136 -3.26 13.31 19.43
C ALA A 136 -1.92 14.07 19.37
N GLY A 137 -1.05 13.67 18.42
CA GLY A 137 0.19 14.39 18.15
C GLY A 137 -0.08 15.68 17.39
N ASN A 138 0.78 16.65 17.58
CA ASN A 138 0.79 17.91 16.84
C ASN A 138 1.66 17.73 15.58
N PRO A 139 1.13 17.91 14.37
CA PRO A 139 1.90 17.78 13.13
C PRO A 139 3.13 18.69 13.02
N ARG A 140 3.23 19.73 13.85
CA ARG A 140 4.42 20.61 13.93
C ARG A 140 5.51 20.08 14.86
N LEU A 141 5.18 19.13 15.72
CA LEU A 141 6.10 18.45 16.61
C LEU A 141 6.32 17.02 16.12
N TRP A 142 7.24 16.86 15.21
CA TRP A 142 7.45 15.62 14.49
C TRP A 142 8.90 15.14 14.52
N LEU A 143 9.09 13.88 14.17
CA LEU A 143 10.37 13.24 13.98
C LEU A 143 10.25 12.13 12.93
N ILE A 144 11.25 11.99 12.07
CA ILE A 144 11.44 10.77 11.28
C ILE A 144 12.49 9.91 12.00
N HIS A 145 12.07 8.70 12.42
CA HIS A 145 12.93 7.71 13.05
C HIS A 145 12.76 6.37 12.34
N ALA A 146 13.85 5.68 12.01
CA ALA A 146 13.84 4.42 11.26
C ALA A 146 12.92 4.48 10.01
N GLN A 147 12.97 5.58 9.25
CA GLN A 147 12.16 5.84 8.05
C GLN A 147 10.64 5.87 8.32
N ARG A 148 10.22 6.18 9.53
CA ARG A 148 8.83 6.33 9.91
C ARG A 148 8.57 7.71 10.49
N LEU A 149 7.44 8.31 10.16
CA LEU A 149 6.99 9.60 10.68
C LEU A 149 6.27 9.41 12.01
N TYR A 150 6.66 10.18 13.01
CA TYR A 150 6.02 10.24 14.31
C TYR A 150 5.62 11.66 14.64
N PHE A 151 4.47 11.82 15.30
CA PHE A 151 4.00 13.09 15.85
C PHE A 151 3.96 13.03 17.36
N PHE A 152 4.23 14.15 18.00
CA PHE A 152 4.30 14.27 19.44
C PHE A 152 3.32 15.33 19.94
N TYR A 153 2.73 15.12 21.08
CA TYR A 153 1.83 16.08 21.71
C TYR A 153 2.60 17.31 22.22
N ALA A 154 3.78 17.10 22.79
CA ALA A 154 4.62 18.12 23.40
C ALA A 154 6.10 17.99 22.96
N ALA A 155 6.87 19.06 23.12
CA ALA A 155 8.30 19.05 22.83
C ALA A 155 9.04 18.05 23.75
N GLU A 156 8.62 17.95 24.99
CA GLU A 156 9.17 17.06 26.01
C GLU A 156 9.04 15.59 25.58
N THR A 157 7.88 15.15 25.08
CA THR A 157 7.67 13.76 24.63
C THR A 157 8.48 13.46 23.39
N ARG A 158 8.73 14.45 22.51
CA ARG A 158 9.61 14.29 21.37
C ARG A 158 11.08 14.11 21.79
N GLU A 159 11.55 14.89 22.76
CA GLU A 159 12.92 14.75 23.27
C GLU A 159 13.11 13.41 24.00
N GLU A 160 12.14 13.01 24.83
CA GLU A 160 12.14 11.71 25.49
C GLU A 160 12.20 10.56 24.45
N PHE A 161 11.43 10.65 23.36
CA PHE A 161 11.51 9.66 22.27
C PHE A 161 12.89 9.64 21.60
N ARG A 162 13.58 10.79 21.49
CA ARG A 162 14.94 10.85 20.92
C ARG A 162 15.99 10.12 21.74
N GLU A 163 15.80 10.01 23.04
CA GLU A 163 16.75 9.34 23.93
C GLU A 163 16.78 7.83 23.67
N ASP A 164 15.64 7.18 23.42
CA ASP A 164 15.55 5.74 23.16
C ASP A 164 14.35 5.44 22.23
N GLY A 165 14.41 5.94 21.01
CA GLY A 165 13.32 5.83 20.03
C GLY A 165 13.00 4.40 19.62
N ASP A 166 14.00 3.54 19.48
CA ASP A 166 13.77 2.14 19.11
C ASP A 166 12.96 1.40 20.17
N ARG A 167 13.33 1.58 21.45
CA ARG A 167 12.60 1.00 22.57
C ARG A 167 11.20 1.58 22.71
N ALA A 168 11.06 2.91 22.62
CA ALA A 168 9.78 3.56 22.72
C ALA A 168 8.83 3.12 21.60
N ALA A 169 9.32 3.03 20.36
CA ALA A 169 8.55 2.55 19.21
C ALA A 169 8.11 1.09 19.41
N ALA A 170 9.00 0.21 19.90
CA ALA A 170 8.67 -1.19 20.14
C ALA A 170 7.61 -1.37 21.23
N ILE A 171 7.67 -0.60 22.31
CA ILE A 171 6.65 -0.61 23.37
C ILE A 171 5.32 -0.08 22.79
N ALA A 172 5.35 1.05 22.08
CA ALA A 172 4.15 1.62 21.47
C ALA A 172 3.51 0.64 20.47
N ASP A 173 4.29 -0.06 19.65
CA ASP A 173 3.80 -1.09 18.72
C ASP A 173 3.08 -2.24 19.47
N SER A 174 3.62 -2.67 20.60
CA SER A 174 3.01 -3.74 21.42
C SER A 174 1.69 -3.30 22.08
N GLU A 175 1.58 -2.03 22.48
CA GLU A 175 0.41 -1.46 23.13
C GLU A 175 -0.67 -0.97 22.14
N TRP A 176 -0.28 -0.67 20.91
CA TRP A 176 -1.16 -0.06 19.91
C TRP A 176 -2.46 -0.82 19.66
N PRO A 177 -2.48 -2.16 19.51
CA PRO A 177 -3.74 -2.89 19.30
C PRO A 177 -4.75 -2.69 20.43
N ARG A 178 -4.27 -2.55 21.68
CA ARG A 178 -5.13 -2.30 22.82
C ARG A 178 -5.60 -0.84 22.88
N ILE A 179 -4.74 0.07 22.45
CA ILE A 179 -5.06 1.50 22.40
C ILE A 179 -6.10 1.81 21.33
N GLN A 180 -6.03 1.18 20.17
CA GLN A 180 -7.01 1.34 19.09
C GLN A 180 -8.44 1.09 19.58
N LEU A 181 -8.66 0.09 20.43
CA LEU A 181 -9.98 -0.23 21.00
C LEU A 181 -10.56 0.89 21.88
N LYS A 182 -9.74 1.85 22.32
CA LYS A 182 -10.20 3.02 23.10
C LYS A 182 -10.53 4.22 22.22
N ILE A 183 -10.10 4.19 20.94
CA ILE A 183 -10.27 5.31 20.00
C ILE A 183 -11.50 5.06 19.13
N GLU A 184 -11.79 3.80 18.78
CA GLU A 184 -13.00 3.45 18.05
C GLU A 184 -14.23 3.61 18.96
N PRO A 185 -15.25 4.35 18.50
CA PRO A 185 -16.50 4.54 19.24
C PRO A 185 -17.36 3.29 19.27
#